data_18129561799d1009d0a32f9c462088c5
#
_entry.id   18129561799d1009d0a32f9c462088c5
#
_cell.length_a   1.000
_cell.length_b   1.000
_cell.length_c   1.000
_cell.angle_alpha   90.00
_cell.angle_beta   90.00
_cell.angle_gamma   90.00
#
_symmetry.space_group_name_H-M   'P 1'
#
loop_
_entity.id
_entity.type
_entity.pdbx_description
1 polymer ?
#
loop_
_entity_poly.entity_id
_entity_poly.type
_entity_poly.pdbx_seq_one_letter_code
_entity_poly.pdbx_strand_id
1 'polypeptide(L)'
;KHNALNATAAFALAADEGISEQAILTALGKFEGIGRRFQQYGEFDTGRGKALLIDDYGHHPTEVAATIAAVRSAWPERRLVMAYQPHRFSRTRDLYEDFTQVLSSVDKLLLLEVYSAGEAPIAGADSRNLCRSIRARGQLEPVYVAEPKALAGALAEVLEDGDVVLTQGAGNI
;
A
#
# COMPACT_ATOMS: atom_id res chain seq x y z
N LYS A 1 6.39 -7.73 12.30
CA LYS A 1 5.82 -7.94 13.66
C LYS A 1 4.41 -8.52 13.57
N HIS A 2 3.47 -7.91 12.81
CA HIS A 2 2.08 -8.39 12.68
C HIS A 2 1.97 -9.79 12.03
N ASN A 3 2.80 -10.11 11.03
CA ASN A 3 2.80 -11.44 10.40
C ASN A 3 3.23 -12.54 11.38
N ALA A 4 4.16 -12.26 12.30
CA ALA A 4 4.51 -13.21 13.35
C ALA A 4 3.35 -13.47 14.31
N LEU A 5 2.59 -12.43 14.69
CA LEU A 5 1.38 -12.58 15.50
C LEU A 5 0.30 -13.40 14.79
N ASN A 6 0.09 -13.16 13.49
CA ASN A 6 -0.85 -13.93 12.68
C ASN A 6 -0.44 -15.41 12.60
N ALA A 7 0.85 -15.70 12.40
CA ALA A 7 1.38 -17.06 12.40
C ALA A 7 1.21 -17.73 13.77
N THR A 8 1.43 -16.99 14.87
CA THR A 8 1.21 -17.51 16.23
C THR A 8 -0.27 -17.84 16.46
N ALA A 9 -1.18 -16.99 16.03
CA ALA A 9 -2.63 -17.25 16.14
C ALA A 9 -3.05 -18.47 15.30
N ALA A 10 -2.56 -18.61 14.08
CA ALA A 10 -2.80 -19.77 13.24
C ALA A 10 -2.24 -21.05 13.85
N PHE A 11 -1.05 -21.00 14.44
CA PHE A 11 -0.44 -22.09 15.16
C PHE A 11 -1.30 -22.54 16.35
N ALA A 12 -1.72 -21.59 17.20
CA ALA A 12 -2.52 -21.87 18.39
C ALA A 12 -3.85 -22.54 18.03
N LEU A 13 -4.54 -22.01 17.02
CA LEU A 13 -5.82 -22.58 16.54
C LEU A 13 -5.64 -23.99 15.98
N ALA A 14 -4.62 -24.21 15.15
CA ALA A 14 -4.35 -25.51 14.56
C ALA A 14 -3.95 -26.56 15.63
N ALA A 15 -3.21 -26.15 16.65
CA ALA A 15 -2.86 -27.00 17.79
C ALA A 15 -4.09 -27.38 18.64
N ASP A 16 -5.00 -26.43 18.85
CA ASP A 16 -6.28 -26.67 19.57
C ASP A 16 -7.17 -27.67 18.81
N GLU A 17 -7.15 -27.61 17.48
CA GLU A 17 -7.83 -28.59 16.59
C GLU A 17 -7.10 -29.96 16.50
N GLY A 18 -6.05 -30.19 17.26
CA GLY A 18 -5.34 -31.46 17.37
C GLY A 18 -4.35 -31.73 16.23
N ILE A 19 -3.98 -30.74 15.43
CA ILE A 19 -2.94 -30.89 14.40
C ILE A 19 -1.57 -30.94 15.09
N SER A 20 -0.72 -31.90 14.67
CA SER A 20 0.61 -32.04 15.29
C SER A 20 1.48 -30.80 15.05
N GLU A 21 2.25 -30.41 16.06
CA GLU A 21 3.17 -29.28 15.99
C GLU A 21 4.10 -29.35 14.79
N GLN A 22 4.65 -30.54 14.50
CA GLN A 22 5.54 -30.74 13.36
C GLN A 22 4.85 -30.44 12.01
N ALA A 23 3.57 -30.79 11.87
CA ALA A 23 2.80 -30.49 10.65
C ALA A 23 2.55 -28.99 10.52
N ILE A 24 2.21 -28.32 11.63
CA ILE A 24 1.97 -26.88 11.67
C ILE A 24 3.26 -26.11 11.30
N LEU A 25 4.38 -26.44 11.94
CA LEU A 25 5.67 -25.80 11.66
C LEU A 25 6.12 -26.03 10.21
N THR A 26 5.89 -27.25 9.67
CA THR A 26 6.19 -27.55 8.27
C THR A 26 5.35 -26.71 7.33
N ALA A 27 4.05 -26.54 7.61
CA ALA A 27 3.14 -25.72 6.80
C ALA A 27 3.53 -24.23 6.87
N LEU A 28 3.81 -23.72 8.07
CA LEU A 28 4.25 -22.34 8.25
C LEU A 28 5.60 -22.05 7.56
N GLY A 29 6.52 -23.01 7.61
CA GLY A 29 7.82 -22.88 6.92
C GLY A 29 7.74 -22.89 5.40
N LYS A 30 6.69 -23.48 4.83
CA LYS A 30 6.40 -23.53 3.39
C LYS A 30 5.45 -22.44 2.92
N PHE A 31 4.92 -21.64 3.85
CA PHE A 31 3.94 -20.62 3.53
C PHE A 31 4.61 -19.43 2.82
N GLU A 32 4.33 -19.28 1.55
CA GLU A 32 4.91 -18.22 0.69
C GLU A 32 4.22 -16.85 0.86
N GLY A 33 3.26 -16.74 1.79
CA GLY A 33 2.49 -15.53 2.02
C GLY A 33 1.13 -15.53 1.33
N ILE A 34 0.41 -14.45 1.50
CA ILE A 34 -0.87 -14.18 0.81
C ILE A 34 -0.59 -13.12 -0.23
N GLY A 35 -1.13 -13.27 -1.44
CA GLY A 35 -1.02 -12.27 -2.48
C GLY A 35 -1.46 -10.88 -2.00
N ARG A 36 -0.79 -9.85 -2.48
CA ARG A 36 -1.04 -8.46 -2.08
C ARG A 36 -0.88 -8.19 -0.57
N ARG A 37 0.02 -8.91 0.13
CA ARG A 37 0.40 -8.65 1.53
C ARG A 37 1.91 -8.48 1.62
N PHE A 38 2.36 -7.23 1.39
CA PHE A 38 3.78 -6.88 1.25
C PHE A 38 4.47 -7.79 0.20
N GLN A 39 3.77 -8.03 -0.90
CA GLN A 39 4.23 -8.92 -1.95
C GLN A 39 5.31 -8.22 -2.78
N GLN A 40 6.51 -8.80 -2.82
CA GLN A 40 7.60 -8.29 -3.63
C GLN A 40 7.58 -8.97 -5.01
N TYR A 41 7.55 -8.16 -6.06
CA TYR A 41 7.62 -8.65 -7.45
C TYR A 41 9.04 -8.60 -8.02
N GLY A 42 10.00 -8.10 -7.22
CA GLY A 42 11.38 -7.94 -7.66
C GLY A 42 11.63 -6.60 -8.38
N GLU A 43 12.83 -6.48 -8.93
CA GLU A 43 13.23 -5.30 -9.69
C GLU A 43 12.77 -5.37 -11.15
N PHE A 44 12.35 -4.25 -11.68
CA PHE A 44 11.96 -4.09 -13.08
C PHE A 44 12.64 -2.88 -13.71
N ASP A 45 12.78 -2.88 -15.02
CA ASP A 45 13.36 -1.78 -15.79
C ASP A 45 12.33 -0.67 -15.99
N THR A 46 12.67 0.55 -15.64
CA THR A 46 11.83 1.75 -15.79
C THR A 46 12.11 2.52 -17.08
N GLY A 47 13.11 2.09 -17.87
CA GLY A 47 13.66 2.88 -18.99
C GLY A 47 14.62 4.00 -18.54
N ARG A 48 14.72 4.25 -17.22
CA ARG A 48 15.63 5.24 -16.59
C ARG A 48 16.51 4.61 -15.52
N GLY A 49 16.48 3.29 -15.38
CA GLY A 49 17.15 2.51 -14.35
C GLY A 49 16.23 1.41 -13.85
N LYS A 50 16.47 0.92 -12.65
CA LYS A 50 15.69 -0.17 -12.04
C LYS A 50 14.92 0.32 -10.83
N ALA A 51 13.72 -0.18 -10.63
CA ALA A 51 12.93 0.03 -9.43
C ALA A 51 12.41 -1.30 -8.87
N LEU A 52 12.24 -1.38 -7.55
CA LEU A 52 11.66 -2.52 -6.86
C LEU A 52 10.15 -2.34 -6.74
N LEU A 53 9.36 -3.33 -7.15
CA LEU A 53 7.90 -3.30 -7.01
C LEU A 53 7.42 -4.12 -5.81
N ILE A 54 6.61 -3.47 -4.98
CA ILE A 54 5.92 -4.06 -3.83
C ILE A 54 4.42 -3.77 -3.96
N ASP A 55 3.57 -4.75 -3.71
CA ASP A 55 2.12 -4.59 -3.65
C ASP A 55 1.57 -4.98 -2.29
N ASP A 56 0.64 -4.16 -1.78
CA ASP A 56 -0.01 -4.41 -0.49
C ASP A 56 -1.51 -4.07 -0.55
N TYR A 57 -2.30 -4.87 0.13
CA TYR A 57 -3.76 -4.73 0.17
C TYR A 57 -4.25 -3.69 1.19
N GLY A 58 -3.38 -3.19 2.05
CA GLY A 58 -3.71 -2.26 3.13
C GLY A 58 -4.50 -1.05 2.63
N HIS A 59 -5.59 -0.75 3.33
CA HIS A 59 -6.54 0.29 2.93
C HIS A 59 -7.06 1.12 4.11
N HIS A 60 -6.59 0.84 5.33
CA HIS A 60 -6.80 1.66 6.52
C HIS A 60 -5.51 2.47 6.79
N PRO A 61 -5.58 3.73 7.28
CA PRO A 61 -4.38 4.54 7.53
C PRO A 61 -3.32 3.84 8.39
N THR A 62 -3.74 3.08 9.40
CA THR A 62 -2.83 2.28 10.25
C THR A 62 -2.10 1.20 9.46
N GLU A 63 -2.77 0.52 8.54
CA GLU A 63 -2.15 -0.48 7.65
C GLU A 63 -1.17 0.20 6.70
N VAL A 64 -1.57 1.33 6.11
CA VAL A 64 -0.72 2.14 5.21
C VAL A 64 0.55 2.58 5.94
N ALA A 65 0.41 3.12 7.16
CA ALA A 65 1.55 3.53 7.97
C ALA A 65 2.50 2.36 8.28
N ALA A 66 1.95 1.18 8.60
CA ALA A 66 2.75 -0.01 8.89
C ALA A 66 3.53 -0.50 7.66
N THR A 67 2.91 -0.45 6.46
CA THR A 67 3.55 -0.84 5.20
C THR A 67 4.66 0.16 4.82
N ILE A 68 4.40 1.47 4.91
CA ILE A 68 5.41 2.52 4.69
C ILE A 68 6.60 2.33 5.63
N ALA A 69 6.34 2.11 6.93
CA ALA A 69 7.40 1.88 7.91
C ALA A 69 8.22 0.62 7.60
N ALA A 70 7.59 -0.46 7.13
CA ALA A 70 8.27 -1.67 6.72
C ALA A 70 9.18 -1.43 5.50
N VAL A 71 8.71 -0.70 4.48
CA VAL A 71 9.52 -0.31 3.31
C VAL A 71 10.71 0.54 3.73
N ARG A 72 10.49 1.59 4.55
CA ARG A 72 11.55 2.47 5.05
C ARG A 72 12.60 1.71 5.87
N SER A 73 12.17 0.71 6.65
CA SER A 73 13.09 -0.13 7.43
C SER A 73 13.93 -1.07 6.57
N ALA A 74 13.33 -1.60 5.50
CA ALA A 74 14.01 -2.56 4.61
C ALA A 74 14.95 -1.85 3.60
N TRP A 75 14.59 -0.67 3.14
CA TRP A 75 15.34 0.12 2.15
C TRP A 75 15.43 1.60 2.57
N PRO A 76 16.17 1.92 3.64
CA PRO A 76 16.18 3.26 4.24
C PRO A 76 16.72 4.35 3.29
N GLU A 77 17.63 3.99 2.37
CA GLU A 77 18.27 4.92 1.45
C GLU A 77 17.53 5.08 0.10
N ARG A 78 16.51 4.25 -0.14
CA ARG A 78 15.76 4.29 -1.41
C ARG A 78 14.57 5.24 -1.31
N ARG A 79 14.33 5.99 -2.37
CA ARG A 79 13.14 6.85 -2.51
C ARG A 79 11.89 5.98 -2.61
N LEU A 80 10.86 6.31 -1.85
CA LEU A 80 9.56 5.62 -1.85
C LEU A 80 8.57 6.34 -2.74
N VAL A 81 8.23 5.73 -3.87
CA VAL A 81 7.18 6.16 -4.79
C VAL A 81 5.93 5.33 -4.50
N MET A 82 4.88 5.96 -4.01
CA MET A 82 3.65 5.26 -3.64
C MET A 82 2.54 5.55 -4.64
N ALA A 83 1.91 4.51 -5.18
CA ALA A 83 0.63 4.55 -5.85
C ALA A 83 -0.43 4.04 -4.88
N TYR A 84 -1.37 4.91 -4.50
CA TYR A 84 -2.40 4.57 -3.53
C TYR A 84 -3.80 4.73 -4.11
N GLN A 85 -4.68 3.74 -3.88
CA GLN A 85 -6.09 3.83 -4.19
C GLN A 85 -6.92 3.78 -2.92
N PRO A 86 -7.55 4.89 -2.50
CA PRO A 86 -8.49 4.87 -1.39
C PRO A 86 -9.67 3.94 -1.70
N HIS A 87 -10.19 3.27 -0.66
CA HIS A 87 -11.27 2.30 -0.81
C HIS A 87 -12.46 2.73 0.04
N ARG A 88 -13.59 3.01 -0.60
CA ARG A 88 -14.86 3.56 -0.09
C ARG A 88 -14.80 5.04 0.24
N PHE A 89 -15.82 5.75 -0.21
CA PHE A 89 -15.99 7.18 0.10
C PHE A 89 -16.25 7.43 1.59
N SER A 90 -17.04 6.57 2.24
CA SER A 90 -17.32 6.67 3.67
C SER A 90 -16.03 6.59 4.51
N ARG A 91 -15.15 5.61 4.26
CA ARG A 91 -13.87 5.51 4.95
C ARG A 91 -12.96 6.69 4.66
N THR A 92 -12.90 7.14 3.41
CA THR A 92 -12.10 8.31 3.03
C THR A 92 -12.56 9.56 3.77
N ARG A 93 -13.87 9.76 3.93
CA ARG A 93 -14.44 10.86 4.72
C ARG A 93 -14.08 10.73 6.20
N ASP A 94 -14.34 9.56 6.80
CA ASP A 94 -14.26 9.36 8.25
C ASP A 94 -12.82 9.38 8.77
N LEU A 95 -11.84 8.99 7.92
CA LEU A 95 -10.41 8.96 8.24
C LEU A 95 -9.61 9.95 7.39
N TYR A 96 -10.24 11.02 6.93
CA TYR A 96 -9.68 11.96 5.95
C TYR A 96 -8.34 12.55 6.42
N GLU A 97 -8.28 12.99 7.66
CA GLU A 97 -7.09 13.62 8.23
C GLU A 97 -5.96 12.61 8.42
N ASP A 98 -6.29 11.39 8.86
CA ASP A 98 -5.32 10.30 9.02
C ASP A 98 -4.72 9.91 7.66
N PHE A 99 -5.55 9.83 6.60
CA PHE A 99 -5.05 9.61 5.24
C PHE A 99 -4.15 10.74 4.77
N THR A 100 -4.57 11.99 4.98
CA THR A 100 -3.77 13.15 4.59
C THR A 100 -2.41 13.12 5.28
N GLN A 101 -2.37 12.76 6.56
CA GLN A 101 -1.13 12.67 7.32
C GLN A 101 -0.23 11.53 6.82
N VAL A 102 -0.76 10.31 6.74
CA VAL A 102 0.06 9.14 6.40
C VAL A 102 0.58 9.19 4.96
N LEU A 103 -0.25 9.62 4.01
CA LEU A 103 0.13 9.74 2.61
C LEU A 103 1.13 10.87 2.34
N SER A 104 1.24 11.85 3.24
CA SER A 104 2.27 12.90 3.16
C SER A 104 3.68 12.44 3.56
N SER A 105 3.84 11.20 4.07
CA SER A 105 5.12 10.68 4.57
C SER A 105 6.00 9.97 3.54
N VAL A 106 5.53 9.87 2.30
CA VAL A 106 6.28 9.26 1.18
C VAL A 106 7.02 10.32 0.36
N ASP A 107 7.99 9.91 -0.47
CA ASP A 107 8.78 10.87 -1.26
C ASP A 107 8.04 11.29 -2.54
N LYS A 108 7.23 10.41 -3.10
CA LYS A 108 6.36 10.69 -4.26
C LYS A 108 5.06 9.92 -4.10
N LEU A 109 3.94 10.59 -4.37
CA LEU A 109 2.60 10.01 -4.27
C LEU A 109 1.86 10.15 -5.61
N LEU A 110 1.36 9.02 -6.10
CA LEU A 110 0.35 8.95 -7.15
C LEU A 110 -0.95 8.50 -6.49
N LEU A 111 -1.99 9.33 -6.52
CA LEU A 111 -3.24 9.06 -5.84
C LEU A 111 -4.34 8.79 -6.86
N LEU A 112 -4.81 7.54 -6.90
CA LEU A 112 -5.91 7.13 -7.77
C LEU A 112 -7.25 7.59 -7.22
N GLU A 113 -8.27 7.67 -8.10
CA GLU A 113 -9.62 7.95 -7.62
C GLU A 113 -10.12 6.86 -6.68
N VAL A 114 -10.98 7.25 -5.73
CA VAL A 114 -11.55 6.35 -4.73
C VAL A 114 -12.26 5.18 -5.41
N TYR A 115 -11.89 3.97 -5.04
CA TYR A 115 -12.64 2.78 -5.41
C TYR A 115 -13.93 2.74 -4.58
N SER A 116 -15.07 2.89 -5.23
CA SER A 116 -16.36 3.12 -4.56
C SER A 116 -16.86 1.91 -3.76
N ALA A 117 -16.53 0.69 -4.19
CA ALA A 117 -17.06 -0.56 -3.62
C ALA A 117 -18.61 -0.56 -3.51
N GLY A 118 -19.28 0.06 -4.49
CA GLY A 118 -20.74 0.17 -4.54
C GLY A 118 -21.34 1.37 -3.79
N GLU A 119 -20.53 2.19 -3.13
CA GLU A 119 -20.99 3.42 -2.48
C GLU A 119 -21.22 4.55 -3.50
N ALA A 120 -22.18 5.41 -3.21
CA ALA A 120 -22.34 6.68 -3.91
C ALA A 120 -21.21 7.65 -3.53
N PRO A 121 -20.78 8.54 -4.45
CA PRO A 121 -19.80 9.57 -4.14
C PRO A 121 -20.25 10.46 -2.96
N ILE A 122 -19.32 10.79 -2.07
CA ILE A 122 -19.52 11.71 -0.95
C ILE A 122 -18.72 12.97 -1.23
N ALA A 123 -19.38 14.12 -1.23
CA ALA A 123 -18.74 15.41 -1.47
C ALA A 123 -17.57 15.65 -0.49
N GLY A 124 -16.43 16.00 -1.03
CA GLY A 124 -15.21 16.24 -0.26
C GLY A 124 -14.40 14.99 0.12
N ALA A 125 -14.94 13.79 -0.10
CA ALA A 125 -14.27 12.52 0.23
C ALA A 125 -13.64 11.85 -1.01
N ASP A 126 -13.24 12.61 -1.98
CA ASP A 126 -12.58 12.15 -3.21
C ASP A 126 -11.07 12.37 -3.17
N SER A 127 -10.36 11.70 -4.07
CA SER A 127 -8.91 11.77 -4.14
C SER A 127 -8.38 13.13 -4.61
N ARG A 128 -9.17 13.94 -5.33
CA ARG A 128 -8.76 15.30 -5.71
C ARG A 128 -8.70 16.21 -4.49
N ASN A 129 -9.66 16.07 -3.57
CA ASN A 129 -9.64 16.80 -2.31
C ASN A 129 -8.48 16.34 -1.41
N LEU A 130 -8.20 15.02 -1.32
CA LEU A 130 -7.01 14.52 -0.62
C LEU A 130 -5.73 15.12 -1.21
N CYS A 131 -5.57 15.14 -2.54
CA CYS A 131 -4.41 15.77 -3.17
C CYS A 131 -4.28 17.26 -2.78
N ARG A 132 -5.39 18.01 -2.73
CA ARG A 132 -5.37 19.42 -2.32
C ARG A 132 -4.90 19.58 -0.88
N SER A 133 -5.43 18.74 0.03
CA SER A 133 -5.06 18.79 1.45
C SER A 133 -3.61 18.39 1.69
N ILE A 134 -3.11 17.35 0.99
CA ILE A 134 -1.70 16.94 1.05
C ILE A 134 -0.80 18.05 0.53
N ARG A 135 -1.14 18.67 -0.62
CA ARG A 135 -0.39 19.80 -1.19
C ARG A 135 -0.35 20.99 -0.25
N ALA A 136 -1.47 21.29 0.41
CA ALA A 136 -1.55 22.41 1.36
C ALA A 136 -0.64 22.25 2.58
N ARG A 137 -0.21 21.02 2.92
CA ARG A 137 0.80 20.75 3.96
C ARG A 137 2.22 21.11 3.52
N GLY A 138 2.45 21.32 2.22
CA GLY A 138 3.71 21.83 1.66
C GLY A 138 4.88 20.83 1.66
N GLN A 139 4.67 19.58 2.04
CA GLN A 139 5.73 18.56 2.10
C GLN A 139 5.82 17.71 0.84
N LEU A 140 4.72 17.56 0.11
CA LEU A 140 4.60 16.66 -1.02
C LEU A 140 3.67 17.24 -2.10
N GLU A 141 4.05 17.07 -3.37
CA GLU A 141 3.22 17.39 -4.53
C GLU A 141 2.64 16.07 -5.10
N PRO A 142 1.39 15.71 -4.73
CA PRO A 142 0.78 14.47 -5.20
C PRO A 142 0.32 14.59 -6.65
N VAL A 143 0.44 13.48 -7.38
CA VAL A 143 -0.08 13.33 -8.75
C VAL A 143 -1.44 12.63 -8.67
N TYR A 144 -2.50 13.28 -9.14
CA TYR A 144 -3.81 12.64 -9.25
C TYR A 144 -3.90 11.78 -10.51
N VAL A 145 -4.32 10.53 -10.37
CA VAL A 145 -4.52 9.56 -11.45
C VAL A 145 -6.00 9.17 -11.51
N ALA A 146 -6.70 9.63 -12.52
CA ALA A 146 -8.16 9.44 -12.62
C ALA A 146 -8.58 7.98 -12.81
N GLU A 147 -7.79 7.21 -13.55
CA GLU A 147 -8.12 5.83 -13.91
C GLU A 147 -6.90 4.91 -13.75
N PRO A 148 -7.08 3.68 -13.24
CA PRO A 148 -5.97 2.73 -13.03
C PRO A 148 -5.14 2.48 -14.30
N LYS A 149 -5.76 2.45 -15.46
CA LYS A 149 -5.06 2.25 -16.76
C LYS A 149 -4.02 3.33 -17.07
N ALA A 150 -4.15 4.53 -16.49
CA ALA A 150 -3.21 5.63 -16.68
C ALA A 150 -2.01 5.55 -15.69
N LEU A 151 -2.07 4.67 -14.69
CA LEU A 151 -1.07 4.60 -13.64
C LEU A 151 0.33 4.27 -14.16
N ALA A 152 0.46 3.29 -15.05
CA ALA A 152 1.76 2.90 -15.60
C ALA A 152 2.46 4.07 -16.33
N GLY A 153 1.71 4.84 -17.13
CA GLY A 153 2.24 6.05 -17.78
C GLY A 153 2.65 7.12 -16.77
N ALA A 154 1.81 7.36 -15.75
CA ALA A 154 2.12 8.34 -14.71
C ALA A 154 3.33 7.94 -13.86
N LEU A 155 3.52 6.63 -13.59
CA LEU A 155 4.71 6.12 -12.92
C LEU A 155 5.96 6.32 -13.79
N ALA A 156 5.91 6.03 -15.09
CA ALA A 156 7.05 6.20 -15.99
C ALA A 156 7.58 7.64 -16.03
N GLU A 157 6.73 8.64 -15.80
CA GLU A 157 7.12 10.05 -15.75
C GLU A 157 7.90 10.42 -14.47
N VAL A 158 7.69 9.72 -13.37
CA VAL A 158 8.20 10.11 -12.05
C VAL A 158 9.26 9.17 -11.48
N LEU A 159 9.38 7.95 -12.02
CA LEU A 159 10.34 6.96 -11.53
C LEU A 159 11.79 7.31 -11.87
N GLU A 160 12.66 7.03 -10.94
CA GLU A 160 14.12 7.19 -11.03
C GLU A 160 14.81 5.85 -10.70
N ASP A 161 16.09 5.76 -11.02
CA ASP A 161 16.90 4.59 -10.68
C ASP A 161 16.98 4.41 -9.16
N GLY A 162 16.80 3.19 -8.71
CA GLY A 162 16.86 2.84 -7.28
C GLY A 162 15.57 3.03 -6.51
N ASP A 163 14.46 3.48 -7.13
CA ASP A 163 13.18 3.65 -6.42
C ASP A 163 12.63 2.34 -5.85
N VAL A 164 11.84 2.47 -4.77
CA VAL A 164 10.87 1.47 -4.35
C VAL A 164 9.49 1.96 -4.72
N VAL A 165 8.81 1.20 -5.56
CA VAL A 165 7.42 1.44 -5.95
C VAL A 165 6.52 0.60 -5.04
N LEU A 166 5.64 1.27 -4.30
CA LEU A 166 4.61 0.63 -3.49
C LEU A 166 3.25 0.89 -4.11
N THR A 167 2.60 -0.16 -4.64
CA THR A 167 1.17 -0.11 -4.97
C THR A 167 0.37 -0.56 -3.76
N GLN A 168 -0.61 0.23 -3.32
CA GLN A 168 -1.38 -0.12 -2.14
C GLN A 168 -2.85 0.29 -2.24
N GLY A 169 -3.74 -0.63 -1.82
CA GLY A 169 -5.18 -0.43 -1.78
C GLY A 169 -5.97 -1.72 -1.96
N ALA A 170 -7.23 -1.75 -1.52
CA ALA A 170 -8.11 -2.92 -1.62
C ALA A 170 -8.94 -2.94 -2.93
N GLY A 171 -8.74 -1.97 -3.81
CA GLY A 171 -9.40 -1.89 -5.10
C GLY A 171 -8.66 -2.63 -6.22
N ASN A 172 -8.71 -2.04 -7.40
CA ASN A 172 -8.17 -2.59 -8.64
C ASN A 172 -6.87 -1.90 -9.11
N ILE A 173 -6.10 -1.37 -8.15
CA ILE A 173 -4.77 -0.81 -8.38
C ILE A 173 -3.79 -1.90 -8.79
#